data_d2aeac56c2f164b98e513c4d8a2527fc
#
_entry.id   d2aeac56c2f164b98e513c4d8a2527fc
#
_cell.length_a   1.000
_cell.length_b   1.000
_cell.length_c   1.000
_cell.angle_alpha   90.00
_cell.angle_beta   90.00
_cell.angle_gamma   90.00
#
_symmetry.space_group_name_H-M   'P 1'
#
loop_
_entity.id
_entity.type
_entity.pdbx_description
1 polymer ?
#
loop_
_entity_poly.entity_id
_entity_poly.type
_entity_poly.pdbx_seq_one_letter_code
_entity_poly.pdbx_strand_id
1 'polypeptide(L)'
;LHCAGGIAMMKAAIEGLEEGAVDGKRPLCIGVTQLTSTAKEAMNDELGIPGEVLDCVIHYAKNAKEAGLDGVVCSVHEARAIHAACGDDFLTVTPGIRLADDSKDDQKRVATPAFAKAEGCDYIVGGRSITKSADPAKTYREIEAMMR
;
A
#
# COMPACT_ATOMS: atom_id res chain seq x y z
N LEU A 1 -8.58 -1.15 6.05
CA LEU A 1 -8.42 -2.12 7.14
C LEU A 1 -7.02 -2.72 7.14
N HIS A 2 -6.66 -3.55 8.16
CA HIS A 2 -5.40 -4.28 8.22
C HIS A 2 -5.61 -5.76 7.89
N CYS A 3 -4.76 -6.34 7.01
CA CYS A 3 -4.84 -7.74 6.62
C CYS A 3 -4.56 -8.72 7.77
N ALA A 4 -3.82 -8.27 8.80
CA ALA A 4 -3.51 -9.08 9.99
C ALA A 4 -4.76 -9.58 10.76
N GLY A 5 -5.94 -8.99 10.52
CA GLY A 5 -7.20 -9.47 11.05
C GLY A 5 -7.72 -10.78 10.44
N GLY A 6 -7.10 -11.24 9.37
CA GLY A 6 -7.42 -12.49 8.69
C GLY A 6 -8.60 -12.42 7.72
N ILE A 7 -8.79 -13.50 6.98
CA ILE A 7 -9.77 -13.59 5.87
C ILE A 7 -11.20 -13.36 6.38
N ALA A 8 -11.59 -13.91 7.51
CA ALA A 8 -12.95 -13.77 8.03
C ALA A 8 -13.32 -12.32 8.35
N MET A 9 -12.38 -11.56 8.99
CA MET A 9 -12.58 -10.14 9.27
C MET A 9 -12.66 -9.32 7.97
N MET A 10 -11.81 -9.62 7.00
CA MET A 10 -11.82 -8.93 5.71
C MET A 10 -13.11 -9.20 4.92
N LYS A 11 -13.63 -10.43 4.90
CA LYS A 11 -14.93 -10.78 4.29
C LYS A 11 -16.08 -10.03 4.96
N ALA A 12 -16.13 -10.01 6.29
CA ALA A 12 -17.15 -9.25 7.01
C ALA A 12 -17.12 -7.75 6.71
N ALA A 13 -15.93 -7.19 6.47
CA ALA A 13 -15.79 -5.79 6.06
C ALA A 13 -16.37 -5.57 4.64
N ILE A 14 -16.14 -6.47 3.69
CA ILE A 14 -16.74 -6.40 2.36
C ILE A 14 -18.26 -6.50 2.44
N GLU A 15 -18.80 -7.48 3.19
CA GLU A 15 -20.24 -7.64 3.42
C GLU A 15 -20.87 -6.34 3.96
N GLY A 16 -20.25 -5.73 5.00
CA GLY A 16 -20.73 -4.46 5.53
C GLY A 16 -20.68 -3.28 4.56
N LEU A 17 -19.67 -3.24 3.67
CA LEU A 17 -19.59 -2.25 2.60
C LEU A 17 -20.66 -2.47 1.52
N GLU A 18 -20.98 -3.71 1.20
CA GLU A 18 -22.03 -4.08 0.25
C GLU A 18 -23.42 -3.75 0.81
N GLU A 19 -23.69 -4.06 2.08
CA GLU A 19 -24.94 -3.69 2.78
C GLU A 19 -25.15 -2.17 2.84
N GLY A 20 -24.06 -1.41 3.04
CA GLY A 20 -24.10 0.07 3.08
C GLY A 20 -24.02 0.74 1.71
N ALA A 21 -23.94 -0.03 0.62
CA ALA A 21 -23.75 0.51 -0.72
C ALA A 21 -24.97 1.33 -1.20
N VAL A 22 -24.70 2.50 -1.78
CA VAL A 22 -25.72 3.34 -2.42
C VAL A 22 -25.72 3.02 -3.91
N ASP A 23 -26.90 2.77 -4.48
CA ASP A 23 -27.09 2.41 -5.89
C ASP A 23 -26.30 1.17 -6.33
N GLY A 24 -26.08 0.22 -5.41
CA GLY A 24 -25.36 -1.02 -5.68
C GLY A 24 -23.85 -0.84 -5.88
N LYS A 25 -23.29 0.32 -5.53
CA LYS A 25 -21.87 0.63 -5.65
C LYS A 25 -21.25 0.81 -4.27
N ARG A 26 -20.46 -0.16 -3.83
CA ARG A 26 -19.62 -0.02 -2.64
C ARG A 26 -18.33 0.76 -2.97
N PRO A 27 -17.72 1.44 -2.01
CA PRO A 27 -16.38 1.98 -2.16
C PRO A 27 -15.33 0.86 -2.30
N LEU A 28 -14.19 1.17 -2.89
CA LEU A 28 -13.04 0.27 -2.91
C LEU A 28 -12.56 0.00 -1.48
N CYS A 29 -12.23 -1.25 -1.19
CA CYS A 29 -11.68 -1.68 0.08
C CYS A 29 -10.27 -2.21 -0.10
N ILE A 30 -9.30 -1.58 0.55
CA ILE A 30 -7.90 -2.00 0.52
C ILE A 30 -7.41 -2.43 1.90
N GLY A 31 -6.51 -3.43 1.92
CA GLY A 31 -5.93 -3.98 3.13
C GLY A 31 -4.48 -3.56 3.33
N VAL A 32 -4.13 -3.06 4.52
CA VAL A 32 -2.74 -2.79 4.88
C VAL A 32 -2.02 -4.11 5.14
N THR A 33 -0.95 -4.38 4.41
CA THR A 33 -0.10 -5.55 4.59
C THR A 33 0.86 -5.34 5.75
N GLN A 34 2.10 -4.94 5.48
CA GLN A 34 3.06 -4.51 6.50
C GLN A 34 3.38 -3.02 6.33
N LEU A 35 3.57 -2.30 7.44
CA LEU A 35 3.93 -0.89 7.38
C LEU A 35 5.30 -0.70 6.72
N THR A 36 5.48 0.37 5.96
CA THR A 36 6.76 0.69 5.33
C THR A 36 7.88 1.01 6.34
N SER A 37 7.52 1.24 7.60
CA SER A 37 8.45 1.37 8.73
C SER A 37 8.84 0.01 9.36
N THR A 38 8.11 -1.07 9.09
CA THR A 38 8.40 -2.39 9.65
C THR A 38 9.62 -3.00 8.98
N ALA A 39 10.67 -3.25 9.76
CA ALA A 39 11.83 -4.02 9.37
C ALA A 39 11.62 -5.52 9.70
N LYS A 40 12.43 -6.39 9.12
CA LYS A 40 12.36 -7.84 9.35
C LYS A 40 12.48 -8.20 10.83
N GLU A 41 13.42 -7.59 11.52
CA GLU A 41 13.68 -7.82 12.95
C GLU A 41 12.42 -7.47 13.77
N ALA A 42 11.83 -6.29 13.54
CA ALA A 42 10.61 -5.88 14.23
C ALA A 42 9.43 -6.83 13.92
N MET A 43 9.30 -7.27 12.66
CA MET A 43 8.28 -8.24 12.28
C MET A 43 8.46 -9.58 12.99
N ASN A 44 9.69 -10.09 13.06
CA ASN A 44 9.97 -11.39 13.67
C ASN A 44 9.93 -11.34 15.20
N ASP A 45 10.56 -10.33 15.82
CA ASP A 45 10.83 -10.31 17.25
C ASP A 45 9.72 -9.61 18.05
N GLU A 46 9.11 -8.55 17.50
CA GLU A 46 8.09 -7.78 18.21
C GLU A 46 6.66 -8.21 17.81
N LEU A 47 6.42 -8.50 16.50
CA LEU A 47 5.11 -8.94 16.03
C LEU A 47 4.94 -10.47 16.04
N GLY A 48 6.03 -11.23 16.26
CA GLY A 48 6.01 -12.69 16.30
C GLY A 48 5.71 -13.36 14.95
N ILE A 49 5.95 -12.66 13.84
CA ILE A 49 5.73 -13.18 12.48
C ILE A 49 7.08 -13.59 11.88
N PRO A 50 7.39 -14.89 11.77
CA PRO A 50 8.70 -15.34 11.29
C PRO A 50 8.83 -15.18 9.77
N GLY A 51 10.05 -15.05 9.26
CA GLY A 51 10.37 -15.07 7.84
C GLY A 51 10.72 -13.70 7.26
N GLU A 52 10.63 -13.60 5.93
CA GLU A 52 10.92 -12.35 5.21
C GLU A 52 9.69 -11.44 5.13
N VAL A 53 9.92 -10.12 5.16
CA VAL A 53 8.81 -9.15 5.06
C VAL A 53 8.03 -9.34 3.76
N LEU A 54 8.72 -9.59 2.63
CA LEU A 54 8.09 -9.80 1.34
C LEU A 54 7.16 -11.02 1.35
N ASP A 55 7.58 -12.14 1.96
CA ASP A 55 6.75 -13.35 2.04
C ASP A 55 5.47 -13.11 2.84
N CYS A 56 5.57 -12.38 3.95
CA CYS A 56 4.43 -11.97 4.76
C CYS A 56 3.49 -11.06 3.96
N VAL A 57 4.03 -10.07 3.23
CA VAL A 57 3.25 -9.16 2.38
C VAL A 57 2.49 -9.90 1.30
N ILE A 58 3.15 -10.83 0.58
CA ILE A 58 2.51 -11.66 -0.46
C ILE A 58 1.43 -12.57 0.14
N HIS A 59 1.68 -13.16 1.30
CA HIS A 59 0.67 -13.95 2.01
C HIS A 59 -0.56 -13.12 2.35
N TYR A 60 -0.38 -11.93 2.90
CA TYR A 60 -1.48 -11.01 3.20
C TYR A 60 -2.22 -10.52 1.97
N ALA A 61 -1.52 -10.23 0.87
CA ALA A 61 -2.13 -9.82 -0.39
C ALA A 61 -3.02 -10.93 -0.98
N LYS A 62 -2.57 -12.19 -0.95
CA LYS A 62 -3.36 -13.34 -1.37
C LYS A 62 -4.62 -13.53 -0.51
N ASN A 63 -4.49 -13.41 0.80
CA ASN A 63 -5.63 -13.49 1.72
C ASN A 63 -6.62 -12.34 1.49
N ALA A 64 -6.13 -11.12 1.23
CA ALA A 64 -6.96 -9.97 0.90
C ALA A 64 -7.74 -10.19 -0.40
N LYS A 65 -7.08 -10.70 -1.44
CA LYS A 65 -7.73 -11.06 -2.70
C LYS A 65 -8.79 -12.16 -2.51
N GLU A 66 -8.47 -13.21 -1.75
CA GLU A 66 -9.43 -14.29 -1.42
C GLU A 66 -10.66 -13.76 -0.66
N ALA A 67 -10.45 -12.77 0.20
CA ALA A 67 -11.52 -12.12 0.96
C ALA A 67 -12.39 -11.16 0.11
N GLY A 68 -11.99 -10.85 -1.13
CA GLY A 68 -12.73 -9.95 -2.02
C GLY A 68 -12.35 -8.48 -1.89
N LEU A 69 -11.21 -8.15 -1.30
CA LEU A 69 -10.66 -6.79 -1.31
C LEU A 69 -10.24 -6.40 -2.74
N ASP A 70 -10.25 -5.10 -3.01
CA ASP A 70 -9.90 -4.54 -4.31
C ASP A 70 -8.37 -4.33 -4.47
N GLY A 71 -7.63 -4.36 -3.37
CA GLY A 71 -6.19 -4.16 -3.38
C GLY A 71 -5.58 -4.09 -1.98
N VAL A 72 -4.31 -3.68 -1.94
CA VAL A 72 -3.56 -3.58 -0.69
C VAL A 72 -2.73 -2.30 -0.62
N VAL A 73 -2.43 -1.88 0.61
CA VAL A 73 -1.38 -0.91 0.91
C VAL A 73 -0.08 -1.68 1.14
N CYS A 74 0.97 -1.32 0.39
CA CYS A 74 2.27 -1.98 0.43
C CYS A 74 3.41 -1.00 0.15
N SER A 75 4.65 -1.43 0.25
CA SER A 75 5.80 -0.66 -0.22
C SER A 75 5.89 -0.69 -1.75
N VAL A 76 6.45 0.36 -2.36
CA VAL A 76 6.79 0.39 -3.80
C VAL A 76 7.61 -0.84 -4.22
N HIS A 77 8.56 -1.25 -3.38
CA HIS A 77 9.43 -2.42 -3.65
C HIS A 77 8.68 -3.77 -3.71
N GLU A 78 7.42 -3.80 -3.29
CA GLU A 78 6.59 -5.00 -3.22
C GLU A 78 5.54 -5.06 -4.34
N ALA A 79 5.23 -3.92 -4.98
CA ALA A 79 4.13 -3.79 -5.93
C ALA A 79 4.20 -4.80 -7.08
N ARG A 80 5.35 -4.92 -7.74
CA ARG A 80 5.57 -5.88 -8.83
C ARG A 80 5.34 -7.34 -8.39
N ALA A 81 5.79 -7.71 -7.19
CA ALA A 81 5.60 -9.06 -6.67
C ALA A 81 4.13 -9.34 -6.29
N ILE A 82 3.41 -8.32 -5.82
CA ILE A 82 1.97 -8.41 -5.55
C ILE A 82 1.19 -8.62 -6.85
N HIS A 83 1.47 -7.84 -7.90
CA HIS A 83 0.82 -8.02 -9.22
C HIS A 83 1.13 -9.41 -9.78
N ALA A 84 2.37 -9.89 -9.69
CA ALA A 84 2.72 -11.24 -10.11
C ALA A 84 1.96 -12.34 -9.35
N ALA A 85 1.65 -12.12 -8.06
CA ALA A 85 0.97 -13.10 -7.20
C ALA A 85 -0.55 -13.00 -7.23
N CYS A 86 -1.09 -11.78 -7.45
CA CYS A 86 -2.51 -11.47 -7.34
C CYS A 86 -3.15 -11.00 -8.65
N GLY A 87 -2.36 -10.76 -9.72
CA GLY A 87 -2.84 -10.22 -11.00
C GLY A 87 -2.81 -8.69 -11.04
N ASP A 88 -2.78 -8.16 -12.26
CA ASP A 88 -2.59 -6.72 -12.52
C ASP A 88 -3.83 -5.87 -12.16
N ASP A 89 -5.00 -6.49 -12.00
CA ASP A 89 -6.23 -5.80 -11.57
C ASP A 89 -6.30 -5.60 -10.04
N PHE A 90 -5.38 -6.19 -9.28
CA PHE A 90 -5.35 -6.08 -7.82
C PHE A 90 -4.53 -4.88 -7.40
N LEU A 91 -5.21 -3.81 -6.96
CA LEU A 91 -4.65 -2.49 -6.75
C LEU A 91 -3.53 -2.45 -5.69
N THR A 92 -2.49 -1.68 -6.00
CA THR A 92 -1.42 -1.35 -5.06
C THR A 92 -1.46 0.13 -4.70
N VAL A 93 -1.54 0.44 -3.40
CA VAL A 93 -1.50 1.79 -2.85
C VAL A 93 -0.23 1.93 -2.03
N THR A 94 0.71 2.76 -2.47
CA THR A 94 2.07 2.77 -1.95
C THR A 94 2.44 4.07 -1.24
N PRO A 95 2.45 4.08 0.11
CA PRO A 95 3.02 5.16 0.90
C PRO A 95 4.56 5.09 0.92
N GLY A 96 5.17 6.05 1.63
CA GLY A 96 6.63 6.14 1.73
C GLY A 96 7.27 6.85 0.55
N ILE A 97 6.49 7.65 -0.17
CA ILE A 97 6.98 8.43 -1.30
C ILE A 97 7.74 9.66 -0.82
N ARG A 98 8.92 9.87 -1.40
CA ARG A 98 9.81 11.01 -1.15
C ARG A 98 10.36 11.54 -2.46
N LEU A 99 10.52 12.85 -2.55
CA LEU A 99 11.34 13.45 -3.60
C LEU A 99 12.82 13.20 -3.31
N ALA A 100 13.67 13.31 -4.33
CA ALA A 100 15.09 12.97 -4.22
C ALA A 100 15.84 13.74 -3.11
N ASP A 101 15.42 14.98 -2.86
CA ASP A 101 16.05 15.89 -1.89
C ASP A 101 15.39 15.84 -0.49
N ASP A 102 14.36 15.01 -0.30
CA ASP A 102 13.65 14.92 0.97
C ASP A 102 14.41 14.08 2.01
N SER A 103 14.20 14.40 3.30
CA SER A 103 14.65 13.54 4.40
C SER A 103 13.84 12.22 4.43
N LYS A 104 14.49 11.12 4.82
CA LYS A 104 13.83 9.82 4.96
C LYS A 104 12.97 9.73 6.23
N ASP A 105 13.27 10.57 7.24
CA ASP A 105 12.63 10.58 8.55
C ASP A 105 12.47 9.14 9.14
N ASP A 106 11.24 8.78 9.53
CA ASP A 106 10.87 7.49 10.12
C ASP A 106 10.66 6.36 9.08
N GLN A 107 10.66 6.70 7.78
CA GLN A 107 10.42 5.70 6.73
C GLN A 107 11.70 4.94 6.38
N LYS A 108 11.66 3.61 6.52
CA LYS A 108 12.80 2.73 6.20
C LYS A 108 12.80 2.28 4.72
N ARG A 109 11.63 2.18 4.10
CA ARG A 109 11.42 1.71 2.74
C ARG A 109 10.80 2.82 1.89
N VAL A 110 11.61 3.83 1.53
CA VAL A 110 11.19 4.99 0.73
C VAL A 110 11.46 4.78 -0.76
N ALA A 111 10.68 5.46 -1.59
CA ALA A 111 10.82 5.45 -3.05
C ALA A 111 10.45 6.80 -3.65
N THR A 112 10.98 7.10 -4.83
CA THR A 112 10.58 8.28 -5.61
C THR A 112 9.31 7.99 -6.43
N PRO A 113 8.53 9.01 -6.84
CA PRO A 113 7.40 8.82 -7.74
C PRO A 113 7.78 8.11 -9.04
N ALA A 114 8.91 8.48 -9.65
CA ALA A 114 9.40 7.87 -10.88
C ALA A 114 9.71 6.38 -10.69
N PHE A 115 10.29 5.99 -9.56
CA PHE A 115 10.53 4.59 -9.23
C PHE A 115 9.22 3.84 -8.98
N ALA A 116 8.24 4.45 -8.30
CA ALA A 116 6.93 3.87 -8.09
C ALA A 116 6.22 3.56 -9.43
N LYS A 117 6.28 4.51 -10.38
CA LYS A 117 5.79 4.28 -11.74
C LYS A 117 6.48 3.12 -12.44
N ALA A 118 7.82 3.05 -12.36
CA ALA A 118 8.60 1.97 -12.98
C ALA A 118 8.29 0.59 -12.38
N GLU A 119 7.94 0.51 -11.09
CA GLU A 119 7.51 -0.72 -10.41
C GLU A 119 6.03 -1.06 -10.64
N GLY A 120 5.29 -0.24 -11.38
CA GLY A 120 3.90 -0.49 -11.74
C GLY A 120 2.91 -0.22 -10.60
N CYS A 121 3.24 0.66 -9.66
CA CYS A 121 2.29 1.06 -8.61
C CYS A 121 1.08 1.77 -9.20
N ASP A 122 -0.14 1.38 -8.79
CA ASP A 122 -1.38 2.01 -9.27
C ASP A 122 -1.61 3.37 -8.62
N TYR A 123 -1.39 3.46 -7.31
CA TYR A 123 -1.54 4.68 -6.52
C TYR A 123 -0.36 4.90 -5.60
N ILE A 124 0.00 6.16 -5.43
CA ILE A 124 1.02 6.58 -4.45
C ILE A 124 0.42 7.48 -3.38
N VAL A 125 0.96 7.43 -2.18
CA VAL A 125 0.58 8.34 -1.08
C VAL A 125 1.75 9.29 -0.81
N GLY A 126 1.64 10.51 -1.31
CA GLY A 126 2.57 11.61 -1.07
C GLY A 126 2.12 12.43 0.15
N GLY A 127 2.84 12.32 1.26
CA GLY A 127 2.55 13.05 2.50
C GLY A 127 3.47 14.27 2.66
N ARG A 128 4.49 14.11 3.52
CA ARG A 128 5.39 15.20 3.96
C ARG A 128 6.11 15.92 2.83
N SER A 129 6.46 15.24 1.75
CA SER A 129 7.04 15.86 0.54
C SER A 129 6.14 16.96 -0.03
N ILE A 130 4.82 16.82 0.09
CA ILE A 130 3.85 17.82 -0.34
C ILE A 130 3.57 18.81 0.77
N THR A 131 3.18 18.33 1.96
CA THR A 131 2.65 19.20 3.03
C THR A 131 3.71 20.08 3.69
N LYS A 132 4.99 19.71 3.60
CA LYS A 132 6.12 20.52 4.13
C LYS A 132 6.84 21.33 3.04
N SER A 133 6.43 21.24 1.78
CA SER A 133 7.03 22.03 0.70
C SER A 133 6.64 23.51 0.79
N ALA A 134 7.46 24.37 0.21
CA ALA A 134 7.17 25.81 0.14
C ALA A 134 5.92 26.12 -0.71
N ASP A 135 5.62 25.28 -1.72
CA ASP A 135 4.41 25.36 -2.55
C ASP A 135 3.81 23.95 -2.71
N PRO A 136 2.91 23.54 -1.79
CA PRO A 136 2.28 22.21 -1.82
C PRO A 136 1.51 21.91 -3.12
N ALA A 137 0.86 22.93 -3.70
CA ALA A 137 0.06 22.75 -4.90
C ALA A 137 0.95 22.50 -6.14
N LYS A 138 2.09 23.19 -6.23
CA LYS A 138 3.09 22.95 -7.27
C LYS A 138 3.71 21.57 -7.13
N THR A 139 4.17 21.23 -5.93
CA THR A 139 4.78 19.92 -5.63
C THR A 139 3.83 18.75 -5.93
N TYR A 140 2.55 18.88 -5.58
CA TYR A 140 1.53 17.89 -5.95
C TYR A 140 1.46 17.66 -7.45
N ARG A 141 1.37 18.75 -8.25
CA ARG A 141 1.31 18.66 -9.72
C ARG A 141 2.57 18.05 -10.34
N GLU A 142 3.73 18.33 -9.77
CA GLU A 142 5.00 17.76 -10.22
C GLU A 142 5.02 16.24 -9.96
N ILE A 143 4.61 15.79 -8.77
CA ILE A 143 4.50 14.38 -8.44
C ILE A 143 3.46 13.67 -9.33
N GLU A 144 2.30 14.27 -9.53
CA GLU A 144 1.26 13.74 -10.41
C GLU A 144 1.79 13.57 -11.85
N ALA A 145 2.53 14.55 -12.36
CA ALA A 145 3.12 14.46 -13.70
C ALA A 145 4.14 13.32 -13.85
N MET A 146 4.87 12.97 -12.77
CA MET A 146 5.81 11.84 -12.77
C MET A 146 5.08 10.47 -12.82
N MET A 147 3.82 10.41 -12.37
CA MET A 147 3.01 9.18 -12.37
C MET A 147 2.23 8.96 -13.67
N ARG A 148 2.04 9.99 -14.48
CA ARG A 148 1.42 9.90 -15.82
C ARG A 148 2.40 9.34 -16.85
#